data_87e56a0c130fa9db69c8b257f642773e
#
_entry.id   87e56a0c130fa9db69c8b257f642773e
#
_cell.length_a   1.000
_cell.length_b   1.000
_cell.length_c   1.000
_cell.angle_alpha   90.00
_cell.angle_beta   90.00
_cell.angle_gamma   90.00
#
_symmetry.space_group_name_H-M   'P 1'
#
loop_
_entity.id
_entity.type
_entity.pdbx_description
1 polymer ?
#
loop_
_entity_poly.entity_id
_entity_poly.type
_entity_poly.pdbx_seq_one_letter_code
_entity_poly.pdbx_strand_id
1 'polypeptide(L)'
;MGKEIIWTHQAEAELSEAFTDLLEESKSIETTTRVITEIYESTTILSTNPEIYKIDELREHNKGNIRAYEKHTHRISYLIEEKAVYIIRVRYARKEPLLYK
;
A
#
# COMPACT_ATOMS: atom_id res chain seq x y z
N MET A 1 9.00 16.02 13.68
CA MET A 1 7.61 15.79 13.32
C MET A 1 7.53 14.99 12.05
N GLY A 2 6.52 14.15 11.94
CA GLY A 2 6.38 13.28 10.79
C GLY A 2 5.73 13.93 9.61
N LYS A 3 5.82 13.24 8.47
CA LYS A 3 5.10 13.62 7.27
C LYS A 3 3.64 13.17 7.41
N GLU A 4 2.75 13.88 6.76
CA GLU A 4 1.35 13.48 6.70
C GLU A 4 1.21 12.25 5.81
N ILE A 5 0.37 11.28 6.20
CA ILE A 5 0.08 10.12 5.37
C ILE A 5 -1.23 10.37 4.66
N ILE A 6 -1.19 10.40 3.34
CA ILE A 6 -2.37 10.70 2.52
C ILE A 6 -2.65 9.50 1.61
N TRP A 7 -3.85 8.95 1.72
CA TRP A 7 -4.31 7.88 0.84
C TRP A 7 -4.95 8.49 -0.39
N THR A 8 -4.46 8.13 -1.56
CA THR A 8 -5.08 8.61 -2.80
C THR A 8 -6.41 7.91 -3.01
N HIS A 9 -7.26 8.50 -3.85
CA HIS A 9 -8.54 7.89 -4.19
C HIS A 9 -8.36 6.50 -4.77
N GLN A 10 -7.36 6.32 -5.60
CA GLN A 10 -7.10 5.01 -6.20
C GLN A 10 -6.71 3.98 -5.14
N ALA A 11 -5.82 4.35 -4.23
CA ALA A 11 -5.39 3.43 -3.18
C ALA A 11 -6.55 3.08 -2.24
N GLU A 12 -7.39 4.05 -1.92
CA GLU A 12 -8.58 3.80 -1.10
C GLU A 12 -9.55 2.84 -1.80
N ALA A 13 -9.77 3.05 -3.09
CA ALA A 13 -10.63 2.17 -3.87
C ALA A 13 -10.07 0.76 -3.92
N GLU A 14 -8.76 0.63 -4.09
CA GLU A 14 -8.11 -0.68 -4.12
C GLU A 14 -8.18 -1.37 -2.76
N LEU A 15 -8.06 -0.62 -1.67
CA LEU A 15 -8.20 -1.20 -0.34
C LEU A 15 -9.64 -1.69 -0.10
N SER A 16 -10.61 -0.94 -0.56
CA SER A 16 -12.02 -1.33 -0.48
C SER A 16 -12.30 -2.60 -1.29
N GLU A 17 -11.71 -2.69 -2.48
CA GLU A 17 -11.80 -3.87 -3.33
C GLU A 17 -11.17 -5.08 -2.66
N ALA A 18 -10.02 -4.87 -2.03
CA ALA A 18 -9.35 -5.93 -1.26
C ALA A 18 -10.24 -6.44 -0.13
N PHE A 19 -10.96 -5.54 0.54
CA PHE A 19 -11.89 -5.93 1.59
C PHE A 19 -12.96 -6.88 1.03
N THR A 20 -13.57 -6.51 -0.08
CA THR A 20 -14.62 -7.32 -0.72
C THR A 20 -14.07 -8.70 -1.11
N ASP A 21 -12.91 -8.72 -1.76
CA ASP A 21 -12.30 -9.97 -2.21
C ASP A 21 -11.94 -10.88 -1.05
N LEU A 22 -11.36 -10.31 0.00
CA LEU A 22 -11.00 -11.10 1.19
C LEU A 22 -12.21 -11.63 1.91
N LEU A 23 -13.30 -10.84 1.96
CA LEU A 23 -14.52 -11.30 2.60
C LEU A 23 -15.12 -12.48 1.85
N GLU A 24 -15.15 -12.43 0.53
CA GLU A 24 -15.63 -13.54 -0.28
C GLU A 24 -14.77 -14.78 -0.10
N GLU A 25 -13.47 -14.61 -0.04
CA GLU A 25 -12.52 -15.70 0.06
C GLU A 25 -12.53 -16.34 1.45
N SER A 26 -12.45 -15.52 2.50
CA SER A 26 -12.35 -16.03 3.87
C SER A 26 -13.68 -16.37 4.50
N LYS A 27 -14.75 -15.75 4.02
CA LYS A 27 -16.10 -15.89 4.58
C LYS A 27 -16.16 -15.47 6.05
N SER A 28 -15.25 -14.60 6.47
CA SER A 28 -15.14 -14.14 7.84
C SER A 28 -14.95 -12.64 7.88
N ILE A 29 -15.93 -11.93 8.45
CA ILE A 29 -15.82 -10.48 8.61
C ILE A 29 -14.70 -10.13 9.60
N GLU A 30 -14.51 -10.94 10.63
CA GLU A 30 -13.46 -10.70 11.61
C GLU A 30 -12.06 -10.78 10.97
N THR A 31 -11.82 -11.84 10.23
CA THR A 31 -10.53 -12.02 9.55
C THR A 31 -10.29 -10.89 8.55
N THR A 32 -11.30 -10.58 7.75
CA THR A 32 -11.18 -9.53 6.73
C THR A 32 -10.88 -8.19 7.36
N THR A 33 -11.65 -7.83 8.40
CA THR A 33 -11.44 -6.54 9.09
C THR A 33 -10.05 -6.45 9.68
N ARG A 34 -9.57 -7.53 10.30
CA ARG A 34 -8.22 -7.55 10.89
C ARG A 34 -7.14 -7.33 9.82
N VAL A 35 -7.24 -8.06 8.71
CA VAL A 35 -6.24 -7.96 7.65
C VAL A 35 -6.23 -6.56 7.04
N ILE A 36 -7.39 -6.03 6.71
CA ILE A 36 -7.48 -4.69 6.10
C ILE A 36 -7.00 -3.62 7.06
N THR A 37 -7.35 -3.73 8.34
CA THR A 37 -6.89 -2.79 9.36
C THR A 37 -5.37 -2.82 9.47
N GLU A 38 -4.79 -4.02 9.46
CA GLU A 38 -3.33 -4.14 9.55
C GLU A 38 -2.63 -3.57 8.32
N ILE A 39 -3.22 -3.73 7.13
CA ILE A 39 -2.67 -3.11 5.92
C ILE A 39 -2.71 -1.59 6.08
N TYR A 40 -3.85 -1.05 6.48
CA TYR A 40 -4.01 0.39 6.65
C TYR A 40 -3.00 0.92 7.68
N GLU A 41 -2.92 0.28 8.84
CA GLU A 41 -2.04 0.72 9.92
C GLU A 41 -0.57 0.54 9.60
N SER A 42 -0.23 -0.35 8.66
CA SER A 42 1.16 -0.55 8.27
C SER A 42 1.77 0.70 7.66
N THR A 43 0.96 1.62 7.18
CA THR A 43 1.46 2.86 6.56
C THR A 43 1.87 3.91 7.58
N THR A 44 1.50 3.76 8.84
CA THR A 44 1.77 4.81 9.84
C THR A 44 3.25 5.01 10.09
N ILE A 45 4.06 3.97 10.00
CA ILE A 45 5.52 4.09 10.18
C ILE A 45 6.15 5.00 9.13
N LEU A 46 5.51 5.15 7.98
CA LEU A 46 6.05 5.97 6.89
C LEU A 46 6.05 7.45 7.22
N SER A 47 5.28 7.85 8.22
CA SER A 47 5.28 9.24 8.66
C SER A 47 6.66 9.68 9.15
N THR A 48 7.35 8.81 9.89
CA THR A 48 8.65 9.12 10.48
C THR A 48 9.79 8.41 9.78
N ASN A 49 9.52 7.30 9.10
CA ASN A 49 10.54 6.50 8.43
C ASN A 49 10.12 6.18 6.99
N PRO A 50 9.97 7.19 6.13
CA PRO A 50 9.45 6.93 4.77
C PRO A 50 10.40 6.10 3.91
N GLU A 51 11.68 6.07 4.25
CA GLU A 51 12.67 5.33 3.46
C GLU A 51 12.98 3.94 4.01
N ILE A 52 12.14 3.45 4.93
CA ILE A 52 12.36 2.15 5.55
C ILE A 52 12.27 0.99 4.56
N TYR A 53 11.45 1.13 3.51
CA TYR A 53 11.26 0.09 2.50
C TYR A 53 12.02 0.40 1.23
N LYS A 54 12.19 -0.61 0.38
CA LYS A 54 12.97 -0.48 -0.84
C LYS A 54 12.28 0.36 -1.90
N ILE A 55 13.08 0.94 -2.77
CA ILE A 55 12.59 1.59 -3.99
C ILE A 55 11.77 0.57 -4.77
N ASP A 56 10.65 1.01 -5.34
CA ASP A 56 9.77 0.16 -6.12
C ASP A 56 10.43 -0.16 -7.47
N GLU A 57 11.04 -1.33 -7.55
CA GLU A 57 11.74 -1.79 -8.73
C GLU A 57 10.81 -2.17 -9.88
N LEU A 58 9.53 -2.37 -9.58
CA LEU A 58 8.54 -2.72 -10.60
C LEU A 58 7.98 -1.51 -11.33
N ARG A 59 8.30 -0.32 -10.88
CA ARG A 59 7.79 0.90 -11.48
C ARG A 59 8.81 1.51 -12.42
N GLU A 60 8.43 1.67 -13.68
CA GLU A 60 9.31 2.29 -14.68
C GLU A 60 9.50 3.78 -14.37
N HIS A 61 10.67 4.29 -14.73
CA HIS A 61 11.03 5.71 -14.58
C HIS A 61 10.99 6.21 -13.14
N ASN A 62 11.16 5.29 -12.18
CA ASN A 62 11.19 5.65 -10.77
C ASN A 62 12.50 6.36 -10.45
N LYS A 63 12.40 7.56 -9.92
CA LYS A 63 13.56 8.37 -9.55
C LYS A 63 14.01 8.16 -8.11
N GLY A 64 13.47 7.14 -7.45
CA GLY A 64 13.85 6.79 -6.09
C GLY A 64 12.89 7.30 -5.03
N ASN A 65 11.87 8.05 -5.41
CA ASN A 65 10.88 8.57 -4.46
C ASN A 65 9.64 7.70 -4.33
N ILE A 66 9.52 6.65 -5.15
CA ILE A 66 8.43 5.69 -5.02
C ILE A 66 8.99 4.39 -4.48
N ARG A 67 8.43 3.96 -3.36
CA ARG A 67 8.86 2.75 -2.65
C ARG A 67 7.67 1.82 -2.47
N ALA A 68 7.95 0.56 -2.16
CA ALA A 68 6.90 -0.42 -2.02
C ALA A 68 7.29 -1.49 -1.02
N TYR A 69 6.29 -2.12 -0.43
CA TYR A 69 6.46 -3.25 0.48
C TYR A 69 5.23 -4.14 0.40
N GLU A 70 5.33 -5.33 0.95
CA GLU A 70 4.20 -6.25 1.00
C GLU A 70 3.67 -6.38 2.42
N LYS A 71 2.35 -6.47 2.53
CA LYS A 71 1.67 -6.77 3.77
C LYS A 71 0.45 -7.62 3.43
N HIS A 72 0.35 -8.81 4.03
CA HIS A 72 -0.77 -9.72 3.79
C HIS A 72 -1.00 -9.99 2.30
N THR A 73 0.06 -10.28 1.57
CA THR A 73 0.03 -10.57 0.14
C THR A 73 -0.40 -9.41 -0.75
N HIS A 74 -0.49 -8.21 -0.17
CA HIS A 74 -0.75 -7.01 -0.95
C HIS A 74 0.51 -6.16 -1.05
N ARG A 75 0.75 -5.62 -2.23
CA ARG A 75 1.87 -4.72 -2.46
C ARG A 75 1.37 -3.29 -2.31
N ILE A 76 1.97 -2.57 -1.37
CA ILE A 76 1.62 -1.19 -1.09
C ILE A 76 2.72 -0.31 -1.67
N SER A 77 2.36 0.57 -2.59
CA SER A 77 3.30 1.52 -3.20
C SER A 77 3.00 2.92 -2.68
N TYR A 78 4.05 3.66 -2.39
CA TYR A 78 3.89 5.01 -1.85
C TYR A 78 4.91 5.96 -2.44
N LEU A 79 4.52 7.23 -2.49
CA LEU A 79 5.33 8.31 -3.04
C LEU A 79 5.76 9.24 -1.89
N ILE A 80 7.06 9.48 -1.78
CA ILE A 80 7.61 10.35 -0.75
C ILE A 80 7.71 11.76 -1.29
N GLU A 81 7.06 12.70 -0.62
CA GLU A 81 7.16 14.12 -0.93
C GLU A 81 7.68 14.87 0.29
N GLU A 82 7.93 16.16 0.14
CA GLU A 82 8.55 16.93 1.22
C GLU A 82 7.75 16.90 2.52
N LYS A 83 6.45 17.11 2.42
CA LYS A 83 5.60 17.20 3.61
C LYS A 83 4.65 16.05 3.79
N ALA A 84 4.57 15.15 2.84
CA ALA A 84 3.59 14.08 2.85
C ALA A 84 4.12 12.82 2.21
N VAL A 85 3.51 11.71 2.60
CA VAL A 85 3.69 10.42 1.93
C VAL A 85 2.33 10.04 1.37
N TYR A 86 2.28 9.81 0.06
CA TYR A 86 1.03 9.44 -0.60
C TYR A 86 1.01 7.94 -0.82
N ILE A 87 -0.03 7.28 -0.33
CA ILE A 87 -0.22 5.86 -0.62
C ILE A 87 -0.93 5.81 -1.97
N ILE A 88 -0.22 5.32 -2.98
CA ILE A 88 -0.69 5.44 -4.36
C ILE A 88 -1.31 4.17 -4.92
N ARG A 89 -0.87 2.99 -4.46
CA ARG A 89 -1.43 1.72 -4.94
C ARG A 89 -1.48 0.69 -3.82
N VAL A 90 -2.52 -0.15 -3.86
CA VAL A 90 -2.60 -1.36 -3.05
C VAL A 90 -3.02 -2.48 -4.00
N ARG A 91 -2.09 -3.39 -4.34
CA ARG A 91 -2.33 -4.41 -5.35
C ARG A 91 -2.10 -5.80 -4.75
N TYR A 92 -2.91 -6.75 -5.18
CA TYR A 92 -2.70 -8.13 -4.76
C TYR A 92 -1.43 -8.65 -5.44
N ALA A 93 -0.39 -8.93 -4.64
CA ALA A 93 0.95 -9.21 -5.15
C ALA A 93 1.01 -10.41 -6.09
N ARG A 94 0.15 -11.40 -5.87
CA ARG A 94 0.15 -12.61 -6.69
C ARG A 94 -0.45 -12.43 -8.07
N LYS A 95 -1.18 -11.33 -8.27
CA LYS A 95 -1.80 -11.02 -9.56
C LYS A 95 -0.94 -10.10 -10.40
N GLU A 96 0.14 -9.59 -9.84
CA GLU A 96 0.88 -8.51 -10.44
C GLU A 96 2.35 -8.85 -10.67
N PRO A 97 2.65 -9.72 -11.63
CA PRO A 97 4.04 -10.02 -11.92
C PRO A 97 4.71 -8.98 -12.79
N LEU A 98 3.99 -7.96 -13.22
CA LEU A 98 4.43 -7.05 -14.27
C LEU A 98 4.91 -5.72 -13.75
N LEU A 99 5.66 -5.01 -14.60
CA LEU A 99 6.10 -3.66 -14.29
C LEU A 99 4.92 -2.70 -14.31
N TYR A 100 4.96 -1.71 -13.44
CA TYR A 100 3.97 -0.63 -13.41
C TYR A 100 4.51 0.60 -14.12
N LYS A 101 3.60 1.34 -14.65
CA LYS A 101 3.95 2.63 -15.23
C LYS A 101 3.37 3.76 -14.44
#